data_a83494c57e1be10fc3c91a40538b036f
#
_entry.id   a83494c57e1be10fc3c91a40538b036f
#
_cell.length_a   1.000
_cell.length_b   1.000
_cell.length_c   1.000
_cell.angle_alpha   90.00
_cell.angle_beta   90.00
_cell.angle_gamma   90.00
#
_symmetry.space_group_name_H-M   'P 1'
#
loop_
_entity.id
_entity.type
_entity.pdbx_description
1 polymer ?
#
loop_
_entity_poly.entity_id
_entity_poly.type
_entity_poly.pdbx_seq_one_letter_code
_entity_poly.pdbx_strand_id
1 'polypeptide(L)'
;MKAMILAAGEGTRVRPLTQRMPKPMIPVLGKPVMEYLVEQLADHGFNQIMVNISHLAESIEGYFGDGRRWGVEIGYSFEGYLDAGSTIAQPVGSAGGIARIQDFGAFFDDTFLVVCGDALIDLDLTAVLRRHWQSGAVASMVVCDVPREKVPSYGVVVS
;
A
#
# COMPACT_ATOMS: atom_id res chain seq x y z
N MET A 1 9.79 -10.08 -7.24
CA MET A 1 8.60 -10.47 -6.43
C MET A 1 7.54 -9.38 -6.55
N LYS A 2 6.28 -9.68 -6.19
CA LYS A 2 5.14 -8.76 -6.30
C LYS A 2 4.74 -8.17 -4.95
N ALA A 3 4.35 -6.89 -4.95
CA ALA A 3 3.80 -6.23 -3.78
C ALA A 3 2.57 -5.39 -4.14
N MET A 4 1.75 -5.13 -3.15
CA MET A 4 0.65 -4.16 -3.21
C MET A 4 0.83 -3.09 -2.14
N ILE A 5 0.74 -1.84 -2.54
CA ILE A 5 0.71 -0.70 -1.62
C ILE A 5 -0.73 -0.19 -1.53
N LEU A 6 -1.28 -0.17 -0.33
CA LEU A 6 -2.62 0.35 -0.04
C LEU A 6 -2.58 1.88 0.12
N ALA A 7 -3.07 2.61 -0.89
CA ALA A 7 -3.01 4.07 -0.94
C ALA A 7 -4.35 4.76 -1.26
N ALA A 8 -5.47 4.02 -1.31
CA ALA A 8 -6.78 4.56 -1.67
C ALA A 8 -7.52 5.31 -0.54
N GLY A 9 -6.95 5.38 0.68
CA GLY A 9 -7.61 5.98 1.84
C GLY A 9 -7.62 7.51 1.81
N GLU A 10 -8.74 8.14 2.20
CA GLU A 10 -8.89 9.61 2.27
C GLU A 10 -8.03 10.29 3.34
N GLY A 11 -7.55 9.56 4.34
CA GLY A 11 -6.73 10.12 5.42
C GLY A 11 -7.44 11.14 6.30
N THR A 12 -8.73 10.99 6.56
CA THR A 12 -9.58 11.96 7.26
C THR A 12 -9.06 12.41 8.62
N ARG A 13 -8.35 11.50 9.34
CA ARG A 13 -7.75 11.81 10.66
C ARG A 13 -6.58 12.79 10.61
N VAL A 14 -6.03 13.05 9.44
CA VAL A 14 -4.86 13.93 9.23
C VAL A 14 -5.24 15.24 8.50
N ARG A 15 -6.54 15.53 8.39
CA ARG A 15 -7.01 16.82 7.88
C ARG A 15 -6.53 17.98 8.77
N PRO A 16 -6.14 19.14 8.19
CA PRO A 16 -6.41 19.56 6.81
C PRO A 16 -5.36 19.13 5.77
N LEU A 17 -4.24 18.49 6.15
CA LEU A 17 -3.17 18.14 5.22
C LEU A 17 -3.69 17.29 4.04
N THR A 18 -4.52 16.29 4.33
CA THR A 18 -5.04 15.36 3.33
C THR A 18 -6.15 15.92 2.44
N GLN A 19 -6.53 17.19 2.63
CA GLN A 19 -7.37 17.89 1.66
C GLN A 19 -6.59 18.32 0.41
N ARG A 20 -5.26 18.43 0.51
CA ARG A 20 -4.38 18.93 -0.57
C ARG A 20 -3.43 17.88 -1.13
N MET A 21 -3.17 16.81 -0.39
CA MET A 21 -2.31 15.72 -0.82
C MET A 21 -2.76 14.40 -0.19
N PRO A 22 -2.63 13.26 -0.90
CA PRO A 22 -2.95 11.96 -0.32
C PRO A 22 -2.04 11.66 0.87
N LYS A 23 -2.52 10.92 1.86
CA LYS A 23 -1.74 10.58 3.06
C LYS A 23 -0.36 9.95 2.76
N PRO A 24 -0.23 9.04 1.77
CA PRO A 24 1.06 8.49 1.37
C PRO A 24 2.06 9.51 0.82
N MET A 25 1.58 10.67 0.38
CA MET A 25 2.41 11.76 -0.17
C MET A 25 2.85 12.78 0.87
N ILE A 26 2.41 12.66 2.14
CA ILE A 26 2.88 13.56 3.22
C ILE A 26 4.39 13.43 3.33
N PRO A 27 5.14 14.56 3.25
CA PRO A 27 6.59 14.50 3.26
C PRO A 27 7.14 14.24 4.66
N VAL A 28 8.09 13.33 4.76
CA VAL A 28 8.92 13.08 5.93
C VAL A 28 10.37 13.22 5.49
N LEU A 29 11.14 14.08 6.16
CA LEU A 29 12.53 14.37 5.80
C LEU A 29 12.75 14.71 4.31
N GLY A 30 11.78 15.42 3.72
CA GLY A 30 11.89 15.95 2.35
C GLY A 30 11.40 15.03 1.23
N LYS A 31 10.93 13.81 1.51
CA LYS A 31 10.33 12.91 0.51
C LYS A 31 9.03 12.27 1.02
N PRO A 32 8.10 11.86 0.12
CA PRO A 32 6.85 11.22 0.50
C PRO A 32 7.06 9.96 1.36
N VAL A 33 6.15 9.72 2.32
CA VAL A 33 6.20 8.50 3.14
C VAL A 33 6.22 7.24 2.27
N MET A 34 5.42 7.20 1.22
CA MET A 34 5.36 6.04 0.32
C MET A 34 6.68 5.80 -0.44
N GLU A 35 7.52 6.82 -0.63
CA GLU A 35 8.82 6.63 -1.29
C GLU A 35 9.75 5.74 -0.46
N TYR A 36 9.75 5.88 0.87
CA TYR A 36 10.50 4.98 1.74
C TYR A 36 10.08 3.52 1.59
N LEU A 37 8.77 3.28 1.41
CA LEU A 37 8.27 1.94 1.15
C LEU A 37 8.70 1.40 -0.21
N VAL A 38 8.63 2.23 -1.26
CA VAL A 38 9.05 1.83 -2.61
C VAL A 38 10.53 1.48 -2.62
N GLU A 39 11.38 2.29 -1.97
CA GLU A 39 12.82 2.00 -1.83
C GLU A 39 13.04 0.69 -1.07
N GLN A 40 12.40 0.50 0.08
CA GLN A 40 12.52 -0.72 0.87
C GLN A 40 12.04 -1.96 0.09
N LEU A 41 10.94 -1.86 -0.63
CA LEU A 41 10.46 -2.94 -1.49
C LEU A 41 11.47 -3.29 -2.57
N ALA A 42 12.05 -2.28 -3.23
CA ALA A 42 13.08 -2.47 -4.24
C ALA A 42 14.32 -3.17 -3.67
N ASP A 43 14.81 -2.72 -2.52
CA ASP A 43 15.98 -3.28 -1.82
C ASP A 43 15.79 -4.76 -1.44
N HIS A 44 14.53 -5.18 -1.17
CA HIS A 44 14.17 -6.56 -0.88
C HIS A 44 13.70 -7.36 -2.10
N GLY A 45 13.86 -6.82 -3.33
CA GLY A 45 13.59 -7.53 -4.59
C GLY A 45 12.10 -7.59 -4.97
N PHE A 46 11.25 -6.74 -4.41
CA PHE A 46 9.90 -6.53 -4.89
C PHE A 46 9.94 -5.52 -6.04
N ASN A 47 10.04 -6.02 -7.26
CA ASN A 47 10.23 -5.21 -8.46
C ASN A 47 8.95 -4.97 -9.28
N GLN A 48 7.84 -5.58 -8.90
CA GLN A 48 6.53 -5.34 -9.48
C GLN A 48 5.57 -4.92 -8.36
N ILE A 49 5.12 -3.68 -8.42
CA ILE A 49 4.32 -3.06 -7.36
C ILE A 49 2.98 -2.60 -7.95
N MET A 50 1.89 -3.03 -7.35
CA MET A 50 0.56 -2.49 -7.65
C MET A 50 0.14 -1.53 -6.54
N VAL A 51 -0.28 -0.34 -6.91
CA VAL A 51 -0.75 0.68 -5.95
C VAL A 51 -2.24 0.90 -6.19
N ASN A 52 -3.10 0.63 -5.18
CA ASN A 52 -4.47 1.09 -5.27
C ASN A 52 -4.56 2.57 -4.89
N ILE A 53 -5.24 3.32 -5.72
CA ILE A 53 -5.36 4.78 -5.58
C ILE A 53 -6.83 5.19 -5.68
N SER A 54 -7.19 6.32 -5.08
CA SER A 54 -8.54 6.87 -5.14
C SER A 54 -8.50 8.39 -5.01
N HIS A 55 -8.54 8.91 -3.80
CA HIS A 55 -8.50 10.35 -3.50
C HIS A 55 -7.17 10.98 -3.93
N LEU A 56 -7.22 12.04 -4.77
CA LEU A 56 -6.05 12.76 -5.30
C LEU A 56 -5.02 11.82 -5.98
N ALA A 57 -5.52 10.82 -6.72
CA ALA A 57 -4.74 9.79 -7.40
C ALA A 57 -3.61 10.35 -8.27
N GLU A 58 -3.87 11.43 -9.00
CA GLU A 58 -2.92 12.10 -9.90
C GLU A 58 -1.63 12.55 -9.19
N SER A 59 -1.71 12.86 -7.89
CA SER A 59 -0.53 13.25 -7.10
C SER A 59 0.43 12.07 -6.90
N ILE A 60 -0.10 10.86 -6.74
CA ILE A 60 0.69 9.63 -6.59
C ILE A 60 1.25 9.23 -7.94
N GLU A 61 0.39 9.13 -8.96
CA GLU A 61 0.79 8.77 -10.33
C GLU A 61 1.84 9.73 -10.90
N GLY A 62 1.64 11.05 -10.72
CA GLY A 62 2.56 12.06 -11.20
C GLY A 62 3.94 12.02 -10.54
N TYR A 63 4.02 11.60 -9.28
CA TYR A 63 5.28 11.50 -8.54
C TYR A 63 6.05 10.21 -8.86
N PHE A 64 5.37 9.07 -8.81
CA PHE A 64 6.01 7.76 -8.93
C PHE A 64 6.12 7.27 -10.37
N GLY A 65 5.25 7.76 -11.28
CA GLY A 65 5.24 7.36 -12.69
C GLY A 65 5.20 5.83 -12.82
N ASP A 66 6.05 5.28 -13.68
CA ASP A 66 6.18 3.84 -13.91
C ASP A 66 7.15 3.12 -12.94
N GLY A 67 7.73 3.83 -11.98
CA GLY A 67 8.62 3.27 -10.97
C GLY A 67 10.07 3.08 -11.37
N ARG A 68 10.45 3.29 -12.65
CA ARG A 68 11.81 3.05 -13.15
C ARG A 68 12.89 3.82 -12.39
N ARG A 69 12.55 4.98 -11.84
CA ARG A 69 13.47 5.78 -11.01
C ARG A 69 14.00 4.99 -9.80
N TRP A 70 13.24 4.03 -9.29
CA TRP A 70 13.61 3.17 -8.15
C TRP A 70 13.94 1.73 -8.56
N GLY A 71 14.04 1.46 -9.88
CA GLY A 71 14.35 0.12 -10.38
C GLY A 71 13.20 -0.88 -10.25
N VAL A 72 11.96 -0.39 -10.14
CA VAL A 72 10.75 -1.18 -10.03
C VAL A 72 9.77 -0.84 -11.16
N GLU A 73 8.75 -1.67 -11.34
CA GLU A 73 7.60 -1.42 -12.20
C GLU A 73 6.39 -1.13 -11.30
N ILE A 74 5.78 0.04 -11.45
CA ILE A 74 4.58 0.44 -10.69
C ILE A 74 3.39 0.50 -11.62
N GLY A 75 2.35 -0.29 -11.29
CA GLY A 75 1.02 -0.19 -11.86
C GLY A 75 0.03 0.40 -10.87
N TYR A 76 -1.04 0.99 -11.37
CA TYR A 76 -2.07 1.64 -10.55
C TYR A 76 -3.42 1.01 -10.77
N SER A 77 -4.18 0.83 -9.68
CA SER A 77 -5.57 0.42 -9.70
C SER A 77 -6.43 1.51 -9.06
N PHE A 78 -7.19 2.22 -9.89
CA PHE A 78 -8.07 3.28 -9.41
C PHE A 78 -9.34 2.70 -8.77
N GLU A 79 -9.63 3.07 -7.52
CA GLU A 79 -10.85 2.71 -6.81
C GLU A 79 -11.92 3.79 -6.99
N GLY A 80 -12.77 3.60 -7.99
CA GLY A 80 -13.82 4.53 -8.36
C GLY A 80 -14.44 4.18 -9.72
N TYR A 81 -15.20 5.11 -10.26
CA TYR A 81 -15.86 5.01 -11.57
C TYR A 81 -15.86 6.35 -12.30
N LEU A 82 -16.11 6.30 -13.60
CA LEU A 82 -16.29 7.49 -14.43
C LEU A 82 -17.78 7.85 -14.47
N ASP A 83 -18.11 9.10 -14.16
CA ASP A 83 -19.45 9.64 -14.29
C ASP A 83 -19.40 10.98 -15.05
N ALA A 84 -20.14 11.05 -16.17
CA ALA A 84 -20.20 12.23 -17.02
C ALA A 84 -18.85 12.88 -17.37
N GLY A 85 -17.80 12.06 -17.52
CA GLY A 85 -16.43 12.52 -17.80
C GLY A 85 -15.62 12.94 -16.57
N SER A 86 -16.18 12.80 -15.39
CA SER A 86 -15.50 13.03 -14.12
C SER A 86 -15.18 11.71 -13.42
N THR A 87 -14.03 11.64 -12.78
CA THR A 87 -13.62 10.48 -11.99
C THR A 87 -14.17 10.60 -10.58
N ILE A 88 -15.02 9.66 -10.17
CA ILE A 88 -15.61 9.61 -8.83
C ILE A 88 -14.87 8.56 -8.00
N ALA A 89 -14.24 9.00 -6.93
CA ALA A 89 -13.56 8.12 -5.98
C ALA A 89 -14.58 7.28 -5.18
N GLN A 90 -14.37 5.97 -5.14
CA GLN A 90 -15.17 5.03 -4.36
C GLN A 90 -14.29 3.92 -3.81
N PRO A 91 -13.63 4.15 -2.65
CA PRO A 91 -12.80 3.15 -2.02
C PRO A 91 -13.58 1.87 -1.69
N VAL A 92 -13.04 0.71 -2.08
CA VAL A 92 -13.68 -0.61 -1.86
C VAL A 92 -13.06 -1.37 -0.68
N GLY A 93 -12.16 -0.71 0.05
CA GLY A 93 -11.43 -1.30 1.17
C GLY A 93 -10.26 -2.19 0.73
N SER A 94 -9.41 -2.55 1.68
CA SER A 94 -8.15 -3.26 1.39
C SER A 94 -8.36 -4.57 0.64
N ALA A 95 -9.26 -5.43 1.12
CA ALA A 95 -9.56 -6.70 0.48
C ALA A 95 -10.25 -6.53 -0.88
N GLY A 96 -11.14 -5.54 -1.00
CA GLY A 96 -11.81 -5.20 -2.26
C GLY A 96 -10.82 -4.72 -3.31
N GLY A 97 -9.83 -3.90 -2.94
CA GLY A 97 -8.76 -3.48 -3.83
C GLY A 97 -7.92 -4.64 -4.36
N ILE A 98 -7.57 -5.60 -3.48
CA ILE A 98 -6.84 -6.82 -3.89
C ILE A 98 -7.67 -7.65 -4.87
N ALA A 99 -8.94 -7.92 -4.55
CA ALA A 99 -9.84 -8.69 -5.40
C ALA A 99 -10.00 -8.03 -6.78
N ARG A 100 -10.22 -6.72 -6.80
CA ARG A 100 -10.35 -5.96 -8.05
C ARG A 100 -9.12 -6.09 -8.96
N ILE A 101 -7.90 -5.95 -8.40
CA ILE A 101 -6.66 -6.11 -9.15
C ILE A 101 -6.57 -7.52 -9.73
N GLN A 102 -6.92 -8.53 -8.93
CA GLN A 102 -6.86 -9.93 -9.35
C GLN A 102 -7.87 -10.24 -10.44
N ASP A 103 -9.11 -9.75 -10.31
CA ASP A 103 -10.20 -10.00 -11.27
C ASP A 103 -9.91 -9.38 -12.64
N PHE A 104 -9.29 -8.20 -12.67
CA PHE A 104 -9.03 -7.48 -13.93
C PHE A 104 -7.70 -7.82 -14.60
N GLY A 105 -6.70 -8.30 -13.87
CA GLY A 105 -5.36 -8.46 -14.42
C GLY A 105 -4.63 -9.72 -14.00
N ALA A 106 -5.20 -10.56 -13.12
CA ALA A 106 -4.53 -11.75 -12.56
C ALA A 106 -3.08 -11.43 -12.11
N PHE A 107 -2.90 -10.23 -11.52
CA PHE A 107 -1.56 -9.73 -11.17
C PHE A 107 -0.86 -10.60 -10.14
N PHE A 108 -1.61 -11.08 -9.14
CA PHE A 108 -1.06 -11.89 -8.06
C PHE A 108 -1.10 -13.39 -8.42
N ASP A 109 0.00 -13.92 -8.91
CA ASP A 109 0.17 -15.29 -9.39
C ASP A 109 1.00 -16.18 -8.46
N ASP A 110 1.54 -15.60 -7.37
CA ASP A 110 2.37 -16.27 -6.35
C ASP A 110 2.23 -15.50 -5.02
N THR A 111 3.03 -15.87 -4.03
CA THR A 111 3.15 -15.12 -2.77
C THR A 111 3.46 -13.65 -3.04
N PHE A 112 2.69 -12.77 -2.47
CA PHE A 112 2.88 -11.32 -2.59
C PHE A 112 2.77 -10.63 -1.23
N LEU A 113 3.34 -9.44 -1.13
CA LEU A 113 3.31 -8.61 0.07
C LEU A 113 2.26 -7.52 -0.05
N VAL A 114 1.53 -7.26 1.04
CA VAL A 114 0.63 -6.10 1.15
C VAL A 114 1.13 -5.18 2.23
N VAL A 115 1.30 -3.89 1.91
CA VAL A 115 1.74 -2.85 2.85
C VAL A 115 0.85 -1.62 2.78
N CYS A 116 0.72 -0.90 3.89
CA CYS A 116 0.00 0.38 3.93
C CYS A 116 0.91 1.50 3.42
N GLY A 117 0.46 2.27 2.44
CA GLY A 117 1.23 3.33 1.78
C GLY A 117 1.60 4.53 2.68
N ASP A 118 1.01 4.60 3.86
CA ASP A 118 1.23 5.65 4.86
C ASP A 118 2.05 5.19 6.07
N ALA A 119 2.64 3.99 6.01
CA ALA A 119 3.44 3.42 7.08
C ALA A 119 4.94 3.58 6.81
N LEU A 120 5.69 3.96 7.82
CA LEU A 120 7.14 3.78 7.87
C LEU A 120 7.40 2.48 8.62
N ILE A 121 8.03 1.52 7.96
CA ILE A 121 8.33 0.22 8.53
C ILE A 121 9.84 -0.01 8.54
N ASP A 122 10.33 -0.58 9.62
CA ASP A 122 11.73 -1.00 9.79
C ASP A 122 11.74 -2.53 9.99
N LEU A 123 11.56 -3.24 8.87
CA LEU A 123 11.46 -4.71 8.86
C LEU A 123 12.37 -5.29 7.79
N ASP A 124 13.04 -6.38 8.11
CA ASP A 124 13.65 -7.26 7.11
C ASP A 124 12.56 -8.06 6.40
N LEU A 125 12.08 -7.53 5.25
CA LEU A 125 11.02 -8.16 4.46
C LEU A 125 11.45 -9.54 3.93
N THR A 126 12.74 -9.76 3.70
CA THR A 126 13.27 -11.07 3.32
C THR A 126 13.10 -12.09 4.44
N ALA A 127 13.34 -11.70 5.69
CA ALA A 127 13.10 -12.56 6.84
C ALA A 127 11.60 -12.85 7.05
N VAL A 128 10.73 -11.87 6.83
CA VAL A 128 9.26 -12.05 6.87
C VAL A 128 8.81 -13.09 5.85
N LEU A 129 9.25 -12.97 4.58
CA LEU A 129 8.93 -13.93 3.52
C LEU A 129 9.44 -15.33 3.84
N ARG A 130 10.70 -15.44 4.30
CA ARG A 130 11.27 -16.73 4.69
C ARG A 130 10.44 -17.41 5.75
N ARG A 131 10.01 -16.69 6.77
CA ARG A 131 9.15 -17.20 7.83
C ARG A 131 7.77 -17.63 7.30
N HIS A 132 7.19 -16.85 6.40
CA HIS A 132 5.93 -17.20 5.73
C HIS A 132 6.03 -18.54 5.01
N TRP A 133 7.03 -18.72 4.14
CA TRP A 133 7.24 -19.98 3.41
C TRP A 133 7.52 -21.17 4.33
N GLN A 134 8.30 -20.97 5.39
CA GLN A 134 8.57 -22.02 6.37
C GLN A 134 7.33 -22.45 7.16
N SER A 135 6.39 -21.54 7.38
CA SER A 135 5.16 -21.85 8.11
C SER A 135 4.14 -22.65 7.30
N GLY A 136 4.24 -22.63 5.97
CA GLY A 136 3.24 -23.21 5.06
C GLY A 136 1.86 -22.54 5.15
N ALA A 137 1.76 -21.38 5.78
CA ALA A 137 0.51 -20.65 5.96
C ALA A 137 0.03 -20.03 4.64
N VAL A 138 -1.29 -19.98 4.43
CA VAL A 138 -1.90 -19.29 3.29
C VAL A 138 -1.71 -17.78 3.36
N ALA A 139 -1.71 -17.24 4.58
CA ALA A 139 -1.46 -15.82 4.85
C ALA A 139 -0.67 -15.67 6.16
N SER A 140 0.19 -14.67 6.21
CA SER A 140 0.93 -14.26 7.42
C SER A 140 0.71 -12.77 7.66
N MET A 141 0.50 -12.40 8.91
CA MET A 141 0.36 -11.02 9.33
C MET A 141 1.51 -10.66 10.26
N VAL A 142 2.17 -9.54 9.95
CA VAL A 142 3.15 -8.95 10.85
C VAL A 142 2.42 -8.11 11.88
N VAL A 143 2.64 -8.40 13.14
CA VAL A 143 2.02 -7.71 14.28
C VAL A 143 3.09 -7.24 15.24
N CYS A 144 2.76 -6.27 16.08
CA CYS A 144 3.61 -5.84 17.19
C CYS A 144 2.80 -5.76 18.49
N ASP A 145 3.47 -5.95 19.60
CA ASP A 145 2.87 -5.74 20.91
C ASP A 145 2.66 -4.24 21.14
N VAL A 146 1.50 -3.89 21.66
CA VAL A 146 1.17 -2.51 22.04
C VAL A 146 0.69 -2.46 23.49
N PRO A 147 0.97 -1.39 24.24
CA PRO A 147 0.43 -1.20 25.59
C PRO A 147 -1.11 -1.27 25.58
N ARG A 148 -1.68 -1.90 26.60
CA ARG A 148 -3.12 -2.17 26.68
C ARG A 148 -3.99 -0.91 26.55
N GLU A 149 -3.52 0.20 27.04
CA GLU A 149 -4.20 1.51 26.94
C GLU A 149 -4.27 2.04 25.51
N LYS A 150 -3.40 1.57 24.59
CA LYS A 150 -3.38 1.97 23.19
C LYS A 150 -4.21 1.04 22.28
N VAL A 151 -4.60 -0.13 22.78
CA VAL A 151 -5.37 -1.13 22.01
C VAL A 151 -6.62 -0.56 21.32
N PRO A 152 -7.42 0.34 21.90
CA PRO A 152 -8.59 0.91 21.20
C PRO A 152 -8.27 1.68 19.92
N SER A 153 -7.00 2.05 19.70
CA SER A 153 -6.54 2.78 18.51
C SER A 153 -6.02 1.88 17.39
N TYR A 154 -5.98 0.56 17.60
CA TYR A 154 -5.42 -0.42 16.67
C TYR A 154 -6.39 -1.54 16.34
N GLY A 155 -6.15 -2.23 15.22
CA GLY A 155 -6.72 -3.54 14.97
C GLY A 155 -6.04 -4.58 15.88
N VAL A 156 -6.83 -5.45 16.49
CA VAL A 156 -6.33 -6.47 17.42
C VAL A 156 -6.46 -7.84 16.79
N VAL A 157 -5.39 -8.63 16.86
CA VAL A 157 -5.43 -10.05 16.53
C VAL A 157 -5.63 -10.82 17.84
N VAL A 158 -6.66 -11.64 17.87
CA VAL A 158 -6.94 -12.57 18.98
C VAL A 158 -6.46 -13.94 18.54
N SER A 159 -5.49 -14.49 19.25
CA SER A 159 -4.93 -15.84 19.03
C SER A 159 -5.49 -16.83 20.04
#